data_bf3c06b9ad8a7e73ef9c1de455d71ebf
#
_entry.id   bf3c06b9ad8a7e73ef9c1de455d71ebf
#
_cell.length_a   1.000
_cell.length_b   1.000
_cell.length_c   1.000
_cell.angle_alpha   90.00
_cell.angle_beta   90.00
_cell.angle_gamma   90.00
#
_symmetry.space_group_name_H-M   'P 1'
#
loop_
_entity.id
_entity.type
_entity.pdbx_description
1 polymer ?
#
loop_
_entity_poly.entity_id
_entity_poly.type
_entity_poly.pdbx_seq_one_letter_code
_entity_poly.pdbx_strand_id
1 'polypeptide(L)'
;MRTDNLSRRRLLQLAGLATAATFAPPALASATPRQAPTSAMLCRDAWGAMPAHPGGTPHTPVRMTIHHTAVTLGDNTNAPARLRQHQHYHQDTQGWIDIAYHVSVDRNGNIYELRKPELVGNTATDYDPTGHFLVVCEGDFDKEPITEAQLNGAALAFAWAAQRFDIPTDTLAGHRDASHDTSCPGANLYAHVTSGDLANRIDRLLARGTVELPTICGPEAAQAVTDIEAGLR
;
A
#
# COMPACT_ATOMS: atom_id res chain seq x y z
N MET A 1 57.65 52.46 81.34
CA MET A 1 57.23 51.06 81.72
C MET A 1 56.20 50.58 80.74
N ARG A 2 56.58 49.54 80.00
CA ARG A 2 55.68 48.47 79.49
C ARG A 2 54.43 48.86 78.70
N THR A 3 54.07 48.37 77.67
CA THR A 3 54.40 47.23 76.80
C THR A 3 53.31 47.15 75.74
N ASP A 4 53.74 46.93 74.54
CA ASP A 4 53.08 46.12 73.47
C ASP A 4 51.56 46.12 73.35
N ASN A 5 51.06 46.41 72.15
CA ASN A 5 50.62 45.29 71.34
C ASN A 5 50.22 45.64 69.93
N LEU A 6 50.68 44.81 69.06
CA LEU A 6 50.46 44.77 67.61
C LEU A 6 48.98 44.46 67.26
N SER A 7 48.42 45.23 66.34
CA SER A 7 47.18 44.84 65.68
C SER A 7 47.42 44.45 64.22
N ARG A 8 47.19 43.23 63.96
CA ARG A 8 47.30 42.60 62.66
C ARG A 8 46.17 43.04 61.73
N ARG A 9 46.47 43.74 60.70
CA ARG A 9 45.54 43.97 59.57
C ARG A 9 45.38 42.70 58.79
N ARG A 10 44.18 42.12 58.81
CA ARG A 10 43.78 41.04 57.87
C ARG A 10 43.40 41.67 56.52
N LEU A 11 44.15 41.35 55.50
CA LEU A 11 43.74 41.58 54.13
C LEU A 11 42.69 40.52 53.76
N LEU A 12 41.49 40.92 53.43
CA LEU A 12 40.50 40.10 52.78
C LEU A 12 40.77 40.14 51.25
N GLN A 13 41.29 39.03 50.72
CA GLN A 13 41.34 38.81 49.28
C GLN A 13 39.96 38.31 48.85
N LEU A 14 39.24 39.12 48.08
CA LEU A 14 38.05 38.72 47.33
C LEU A 14 38.51 38.01 46.05
N ALA A 15 38.42 36.67 46.05
CA ALA A 15 38.55 35.87 44.85
C ALA A 15 37.23 35.95 44.09
N GLY A 16 37.21 36.65 42.98
CA GLY A 16 36.08 36.69 42.03
C GLY A 16 36.06 35.35 41.25
N LEU A 17 35.03 34.58 41.49
CA LEU A 17 34.69 33.41 40.64
C LEU A 17 34.04 33.91 39.35
N ALA A 18 34.76 33.92 38.25
CA ALA A 18 34.20 34.10 36.92
C ALA A 18 33.62 32.78 36.49
N THR A 19 32.30 32.65 36.53
CA THR A 19 31.56 31.52 35.90
C THR A 19 31.52 31.73 34.38
N ALA A 20 32.36 31.01 33.67
CA ALA A 20 32.29 30.93 32.22
C ALA A 20 31.00 30.09 31.84
N ALA A 21 29.98 30.77 31.38
CA ALA A 21 28.83 30.08 30.78
C ALA A 21 29.25 29.51 29.40
N THR A 22 29.46 28.23 29.31
CA THR A 22 29.65 27.51 28.04
C THR A 22 28.30 27.37 27.36
N PHE A 23 28.06 28.17 26.33
CA PHE A 23 26.96 27.95 25.40
C PHE A 23 27.28 26.73 24.55
N ALA A 24 26.66 25.58 24.87
CA ALA A 24 26.67 24.44 23.98
C ALA A 24 25.76 24.78 22.78
N PRO A 25 26.19 24.56 21.52
CA PRO A 25 25.32 24.74 20.37
C PRO A 25 24.16 23.75 20.46
N PRO A 26 22.94 24.13 20.00
CA PRO A 26 21.83 23.20 19.94
C PRO A 26 22.22 22.00 19.08
N ALA A 27 22.13 20.80 19.66
CA ALA A 27 22.33 19.56 18.92
C ALA A 27 21.27 19.53 17.81
N LEU A 28 21.72 19.52 16.54
CA LEU A 28 20.86 19.22 15.40
C LEU A 28 20.31 17.80 15.65
N ALA A 29 19.05 17.71 16.02
CA ALA A 29 18.36 16.45 16.10
C ALA A 29 18.39 15.85 14.69
N SER A 30 19.23 14.84 14.50
CA SER A 30 19.20 14.01 13.31
C SER A 30 17.81 13.39 13.23
N ALA A 31 16.98 13.87 12.30
CA ALA A 31 15.71 13.23 12.02
C ALA A 31 16.02 11.79 11.64
N THR A 32 15.64 10.85 12.50
CA THR A 32 15.68 9.42 12.18
C THR A 32 14.91 9.24 10.88
N PRO A 33 15.46 8.58 9.85
CA PRO A 33 14.69 8.31 8.64
C PRO A 33 13.40 7.62 9.07
N ARG A 34 12.25 8.21 8.74
CA ARG A 34 10.96 7.61 9.01
C ARG A 34 10.90 6.36 8.15
N GLN A 35 10.99 5.19 8.77
CA GLN A 35 10.86 3.92 8.10
C GLN A 35 9.51 3.94 7.39
N ALA A 36 9.51 3.70 6.06
CA ALA A 36 8.28 3.62 5.29
C ALA A 36 7.34 2.60 5.94
N PRO A 37 6.03 2.85 5.99
CA PRO A 37 5.09 1.89 6.52
C PRO A 37 5.28 0.55 5.81
N THR A 38 5.28 -0.54 6.58
CA THR A 38 5.51 -1.91 6.07
C THR A 38 4.47 -2.35 5.04
N SER A 39 3.37 -1.60 4.92
CA SER A 39 2.32 -1.81 3.92
C SER A 39 1.82 -0.44 3.47
N ALA A 40 2.10 -0.11 2.22
CA ALA A 40 1.65 1.10 1.56
C ALA A 40 1.23 0.76 0.13
N MET A 41 0.29 1.51 -0.41
CA MET A 41 -0.13 1.41 -1.80
C MET A 41 0.78 2.32 -2.65
N LEU A 42 1.43 1.76 -3.65
CA LEU A 42 2.26 2.50 -4.59
C LEU A 42 1.35 3.25 -5.57
N CYS A 43 1.44 4.58 -5.58
CA CYS A 43 0.57 5.39 -6.43
C CYS A 43 0.83 5.17 -7.93
N ARG A 44 -0.11 5.56 -8.73
CA ARG A 44 -0.11 5.38 -10.19
C ARG A 44 1.16 5.89 -10.87
N ASP A 45 1.62 7.08 -10.49
CA ASP A 45 2.83 7.68 -11.08
C ASP A 45 4.09 6.84 -10.79
N ALA A 46 4.14 6.17 -9.64
CA ALA A 46 5.30 5.39 -9.24
C ALA A 46 5.56 4.19 -10.16
N TRP A 47 4.50 3.50 -10.61
CA TRP A 47 4.64 2.37 -11.53
C TRP A 47 4.54 2.77 -13.02
N GLY A 48 4.46 4.08 -13.30
CA GLY A 48 4.46 4.63 -14.66
C GLY A 48 3.11 4.48 -15.38
N ALA A 49 2.00 4.63 -14.63
CA ALA A 49 0.67 4.62 -15.22
C ALA A 49 0.47 5.79 -16.21
N MET A 50 -0.21 5.49 -17.30
CA MET A 50 -0.75 6.54 -18.18
C MET A 50 -1.91 7.28 -17.50
N PRO A 51 -2.19 8.53 -17.86
CA PRO A 51 -3.42 9.21 -17.47
C PRO A 51 -4.65 8.39 -17.87
N ALA A 52 -5.66 8.37 -17.00
CA ALA A 52 -6.96 7.84 -17.37
C ALA A 52 -7.59 8.72 -18.46
N HIS A 53 -8.32 8.12 -19.39
CA HIS A 53 -9.13 8.87 -20.35
C HIS A 53 -10.28 9.59 -19.62
N PRO A 54 -10.77 10.71 -20.14
CA PRO A 54 -11.93 11.40 -19.59
C PRO A 54 -13.17 10.51 -19.55
N GLY A 55 -13.99 10.67 -18.53
CA GLY A 55 -15.25 9.95 -18.39
C GLY A 55 -15.24 8.98 -17.22
N GLY A 56 -16.02 7.91 -17.32
CA GLY A 56 -16.25 6.93 -16.27
C GLY A 56 -17.56 7.16 -15.53
N THR A 57 -18.14 6.09 -15.03
CA THR A 57 -19.40 6.11 -14.29
C THR A 57 -19.08 6.14 -12.80
N PRO A 58 -19.50 7.18 -12.06
CA PRO A 58 -19.34 7.20 -10.60
C PRO A 58 -20.18 6.12 -9.94
N HIS A 59 -19.63 5.50 -8.88
CA HIS A 59 -20.38 4.58 -8.01
C HIS A 59 -19.83 4.63 -6.57
N THR A 60 -20.53 3.96 -5.67
CA THR A 60 -20.01 3.59 -4.35
C THR A 60 -19.83 2.08 -4.32
N PRO A 61 -18.64 1.56 -4.02
CA PRO A 61 -18.45 0.12 -3.81
C PRO A 61 -19.28 -0.40 -2.63
N VAL A 62 -19.94 -1.53 -2.84
CA VAL A 62 -20.79 -2.20 -1.83
C VAL A 62 -20.50 -3.70 -1.73
N ARG A 63 -19.59 -4.21 -2.55
CA ARG A 63 -19.14 -5.61 -2.54
C ARG A 63 -17.69 -5.74 -3.00
N MET A 64 -17.07 -6.86 -2.65
CA MET A 64 -15.68 -7.18 -2.94
C MET A 64 -15.59 -8.25 -4.03
N THR A 65 -14.75 -8.02 -5.03
CA THR A 65 -14.51 -9.04 -6.06
C THR A 65 -13.03 -9.20 -6.33
N ILE A 66 -12.55 -10.44 -6.21
CA ILE A 66 -11.16 -10.78 -6.49
C ILE A 66 -11.01 -11.33 -7.90
N HIS A 67 -9.94 -10.89 -8.55
CA HIS A 67 -9.56 -11.26 -9.91
C HIS A 67 -8.12 -11.78 -9.96
N HIS A 68 -7.76 -12.42 -11.05
CA HIS A 68 -6.40 -12.60 -11.51
C HIS A 68 -6.20 -12.00 -12.90
N THR A 69 -4.94 -11.80 -13.28
CA THR A 69 -4.62 -11.30 -14.63
C THR A 69 -4.70 -12.40 -15.69
N ALA A 70 -4.79 -13.67 -15.30
CA ALA A 70 -4.79 -14.85 -16.16
C ALA A 70 -3.55 -14.96 -17.06
N VAL A 71 -2.47 -14.28 -16.70
CA VAL A 71 -1.18 -14.32 -17.39
C VAL A 71 -0.11 -14.73 -16.39
N THR A 72 0.61 -15.80 -16.67
CA THR A 72 1.73 -16.22 -15.85
C THR A 72 2.72 -15.09 -15.66
N LEU A 73 2.93 -14.66 -14.41
CA LEU A 73 3.82 -13.54 -14.09
C LEU A 73 5.29 -13.96 -14.23
N GLY A 74 5.59 -15.20 -13.83
CA GLY A 74 6.96 -15.68 -13.72
C GLY A 74 7.67 -15.04 -12.54
N ASP A 75 8.68 -14.23 -12.81
CA ASP A 75 9.40 -13.47 -11.77
C ASP A 75 8.62 -12.22 -11.34
N ASN A 76 8.66 -11.89 -10.05
CA ASN A 76 7.96 -10.71 -9.50
C ASN A 76 8.50 -9.37 -10.05
N THR A 77 9.74 -9.35 -10.53
CA THR A 77 10.33 -8.20 -11.20
C THR A 77 9.52 -7.72 -12.41
N ASN A 78 8.71 -8.61 -12.98
CA ASN A 78 7.85 -8.29 -14.12
C ASN A 78 6.57 -7.51 -13.72
N ALA A 79 6.21 -7.45 -12.44
CA ALA A 79 4.90 -6.92 -12.02
C ALA A 79 4.64 -5.47 -12.47
N PRO A 80 5.53 -4.49 -12.28
CA PRO A 80 5.28 -3.12 -12.73
C PRO A 80 5.13 -3.00 -14.25
N ALA A 81 5.96 -3.72 -15.01
CA ALA A 81 5.88 -3.76 -16.47
C ALA A 81 4.56 -4.40 -16.94
N ARG A 82 4.08 -5.43 -16.23
CA ARG A 82 2.80 -6.09 -16.51
C ARG A 82 1.62 -5.16 -16.28
N LEU A 83 1.63 -4.37 -15.21
CA LEU A 83 0.59 -3.35 -14.96
C LEU A 83 0.51 -2.35 -16.12
N ARG A 84 1.65 -1.85 -16.60
CA ARG A 84 1.69 -0.95 -17.77
C ARG A 84 1.12 -1.61 -19.02
N GLN A 85 1.47 -2.89 -19.28
CA GLN A 85 0.93 -3.65 -20.42
C GLN A 85 -0.59 -3.82 -20.31
N HIS A 86 -1.11 -4.15 -19.12
CA HIS A 86 -2.55 -4.29 -18.89
C HIS A 86 -3.28 -2.97 -19.10
N GLN A 87 -2.74 -1.85 -18.61
CA GLN A 87 -3.34 -0.55 -18.82
C GLN A 87 -3.40 -0.20 -20.31
N HIS A 88 -2.30 -0.38 -21.05
CA HIS A 88 -2.29 -0.19 -22.51
C HIS A 88 -3.35 -1.05 -23.21
N TYR A 89 -3.40 -2.34 -22.88
CA TYR A 89 -4.41 -3.21 -23.48
C TYR A 89 -5.84 -2.74 -23.18
N HIS A 90 -6.11 -2.34 -21.94
CA HIS A 90 -7.43 -1.87 -21.53
C HIS A 90 -7.82 -0.54 -22.19
N GLN A 91 -6.90 0.40 -22.31
CA GLN A 91 -7.18 1.70 -22.92
C GLN A 91 -7.18 1.62 -24.46
N ASP A 92 -6.16 0.99 -25.05
CA ASP A 92 -5.93 1.08 -26.50
C ASP A 92 -6.69 -0.01 -27.28
N THR A 93 -6.91 -1.19 -26.67
CA THR A 93 -7.58 -2.30 -27.36
C THR A 93 -9.04 -2.42 -26.95
N GLN A 94 -9.34 -2.33 -25.64
CA GLN A 94 -10.71 -2.43 -25.13
C GLN A 94 -11.46 -1.08 -25.18
N GLY A 95 -10.76 0.03 -25.38
CA GLY A 95 -11.35 1.37 -25.40
C GLY A 95 -11.87 1.83 -24.02
N TRP A 96 -11.41 1.20 -22.92
CA TRP A 96 -11.79 1.58 -21.57
C TRP A 96 -11.05 2.84 -21.14
N ILE A 97 -11.64 3.56 -20.18
CA ILE A 97 -11.03 4.80 -19.68
C ILE A 97 -9.69 4.57 -18.97
N ASP A 98 -9.48 3.36 -18.41
CA ASP A 98 -8.31 3.04 -17.61
C ASP A 98 -8.20 1.52 -17.42
N ILE A 99 -7.16 1.07 -16.69
CA ILE A 99 -7.07 -0.31 -16.22
C ILE A 99 -8.37 -0.71 -15.50
N ALA A 100 -8.80 -1.95 -15.65
CA ALA A 100 -10.13 -2.41 -15.26
C ALA A 100 -10.39 -2.38 -13.75
N TYR A 101 -9.35 -2.56 -12.93
CA TYR A 101 -9.41 -2.82 -11.50
C TYR A 101 -9.05 -1.59 -10.67
N HIS A 102 -9.35 -1.63 -9.34
CA HIS A 102 -9.06 -0.53 -8.41
C HIS A 102 -7.69 -0.69 -7.74
N VAL A 103 -7.30 -1.92 -7.44
CA VAL A 103 -6.03 -2.26 -6.78
C VAL A 103 -5.43 -3.50 -7.41
N SER A 104 -4.10 -3.53 -7.59
CA SER A 104 -3.36 -4.75 -7.92
C SER A 104 -2.45 -5.18 -6.79
N VAL A 105 -2.21 -6.49 -6.68
CA VAL A 105 -1.28 -7.09 -5.73
C VAL A 105 -0.36 -8.04 -6.46
N ASP A 106 0.95 -7.86 -6.32
CA ASP A 106 1.94 -8.74 -6.91
C ASP A 106 2.30 -9.92 -6.00
N ARG A 107 3.15 -10.84 -6.48
CA ARG A 107 3.50 -12.09 -5.77
C ARG A 107 4.20 -11.86 -4.43
N ASN A 108 4.89 -10.72 -4.26
CA ASN A 108 5.58 -10.35 -3.02
C ASN A 108 4.68 -9.54 -2.08
N GLY A 109 3.41 -9.30 -2.47
CA GLY A 109 2.42 -8.58 -1.66
C GLY A 109 2.53 -7.06 -1.78
N ASN A 110 3.28 -6.52 -2.75
CA ASN A 110 3.26 -5.09 -3.03
C ASN A 110 1.90 -4.71 -3.62
N ILE A 111 1.37 -3.59 -3.16
CA ILE A 111 0.02 -3.11 -3.50
C ILE A 111 0.14 -1.87 -4.38
N TYR A 112 -0.59 -1.85 -5.48
CA TYR A 112 -0.54 -0.78 -6.47
C TYR A 112 -1.90 -0.12 -6.62
N GLU A 113 -1.92 1.21 -6.57
CA GLU A 113 -3.10 2.01 -6.93
C GLU A 113 -3.34 1.92 -8.44
N LEU A 114 -4.58 1.61 -8.81
CA LEU A 114 -5.01 1.54 -10.21
C LEU A 114 -6.08 2.61 -10.51
N ARG A 115 -7.27 2.21 -10.91
CA ARG A 115 -8.41 3.10 -11.13
C ARG A 115 -8.94 3.62 -9.79
N LYS A 116 -9.45 4.86 -9.78
CA LYS A 116 -10.13 5.40 -8.60
C LYS A 116 -11.30 4.51 -8.18
N PRO A 117 -11.38 4.12 -6.89
CA PRO A 117 -12.46 3.25 -6.41
C PRO A 117 -13.88 3.79 -6.57
N GLU A 118 -14.02 5.11 -6.71
CA GLU A 118 -15.30 5.78 -6.92
C GLU A 118 -15.77 5.76 -8.39
N LEU A 119 -15.00 5.14 -9.29
CA LEU A 119 -15.37 4.92 -10.69
C LEU A 119 -15.58 3.42 -10.95
N VAL A 120 -16.69 3.08 -11.59
CA VAL A 120 -16.99 1.70 -11.98
C VAL A 120 -15.83 1.10 -12.77
N GLY A 121 -15.41 -0.11 -12.41
CA GLY A 121 -14.41 -0.88 -13.15
C GLY A 121 -14.91 -1.34 -14.51
N ASN A 122 -14.12 -2.19 -15.20
CA ASN A 122 -14.53 -2.80 -16.45
C ASN A 122 -14.36 -4.33 -16.40
N THR A 123 -15.08 -5.00 -17.27
CA THR A 123 -14.97 -6.43 -17.50
C THR A 123 -15.22 -6.74 -18.97
N ALA A 124 -14.60 -7.81 -19.48
CA ALA A 124 -14.88 -8.33 -20.82
C ALA A 124 -15.95 -9.45 -20.80
N THR A 125 -16.54 -9.72 -19.63
CA THR A 125 -17.58 -10.72 -19.42
C THR A 125 -18.94 -10.06 -19.24
N ASP A 126 -19.99 -10.83 -18.98
CA ASP A 126 -21.39 -10.44 -19.00
C ASP A 126 -21.95 -9.86 -17.69
N TYR A 127 -21.12 -9.62 -16.66
CA TYR A 127 -21.61 -8.99 -15.44
C TYR A 127 -21.42 -7.48 -15.40
N ASP A 128 -22.27 -6.78 -14.64
CA ASP A 128 -22.17 -5.35 -14.36
C ASP A 128 -21.24 -5.11 -13.16
N PRO A 129 -20.05 -4.45 -13.33
CA PRO A 129 -19.14 -4.18 -12.23
C PRO A 129 -19.56 -3.00 -11.34
N THR A 130 -20.75 -2.42 -11.54
CA THR A 130 -21.27 -1.36 -10.66
C THR A 130 -21.41 -1.86 -9.23
N GLY A 131 -20.87 -1.12 -8.28
CA GLY A 131 -20.86 -1.48 -6.86
C GLY A 131 -19.76 -2.46 -6.44
N HIS A 132 -18.91 -2.93 -7.36
CA HIS A 132 -17.82 -3.83 -7.04
C HIS A 132 -16.52 -3.07 -6.73
N PHE A 133 -15.88 -3.36 -5.59
CA PHE A 133 -14.48 -3.03 -5.37
C PHE A 133 -13.62 -4.16 -5.91
N LEU A 134 -12.81 -3.87 -6.92
CA LEU A 134 -12.09 -4.87 -7.71
C LEU A 134 -10.61 -4.91 -7.31
N VAL A 135 -10.18 -6.04 -6.75
CA VAL A 135 -8.76 -6.35 -6.50
C VAL A 135 -8.30 -7.40 -7.51
N VAL A 136 -7.20 -7.14 -8.19
CA VAL A 136 -6.56 -8.11 -9.09
C VAL A 136 -5.23 -8.58 -8.51
N CYS A 137 -4.99 -9.89 -8.53
CA CYS A 137 -3.71 -10.49 -8.21
C CYS A 137 -2.94 -10.79 -9.51
N GLU A 138 -1.68 -10.35 -9.58
CA GLU A 138 -0.82 -10.63 -10.73
C GLU A 138 -0.45 -12.11 -10.80
N GLY A 139 -0.83 -12.78 -11.87
CA GLY A 139 -0.56 -14.20 -12.10
C GLY A 139 -1.69 -14.93 -12.81
N ASP A 140 -1.42 -16.19 -13.15
CA ASP A 140 -2.41 -17.16 -13.68
C ASP A 140 -2.63 -18.26 -12.65
N PHE A 141 -3.62 -18.11 -11.78
CA PHE A 141 -3.87 -19.03 -10.67
C PHE A 141 -4.66 -20.29 -11.07
N ASP A 142 -4.85 -20.54 -12.34
CA ASP A 142 -5.15 -21.87 -12.86
C ASP A 142 -3.86 -22.70 -13.05
N LYS A 143 -2.68 -22.03 -13.16
CA LYS A 143 -1.38 -22.64 -13.40
C LYS A 143 -0.37 -22.43 -12.28
N GLU A 144 -0.44 -21.30 -11.57
CA GLU A 144 0.50 -20.91 -10.53
C GLU A 144 -0.18 -20.94 -9.15
N PRO A 145 0.53 -21.32 -8.07
CA PRO A 145 0.03 -21.11 -6.72
C PRO A 145 0.05 -19.61 -6.38
N ILE A 146 -0.97 -19.15 -5.65
CA ILE A 146 -0.91 -17.83 -5.02
C ILE A 146 0.04 -17.88 -3.81
N THR A 147 0.78 -16.80 -3.56
CA THR A 147 1.68 -16.71 -2.41
C THR A 147 0.95 -16.19 -1.16
N GLU A 148 1.48 -16.53 0.02
CA GLU A 148 0.99 -15.97 1.28
C GLU A 148 1.11 -14.44 1.33
N ALA A 149 2.19 -13.88 0.78
CA ALA A 149 2.37 -12.44 0.70
C ALA A 149 1.27 -11.77 -0.14
N GLN A 150 0.95 -12.36 -1.29
CA GLN A 150 -0.09 -11.88 -2.18
C GLN A 150 -1.50 -11.98 -1.56
N LEU A 151 -1.81 -13.10 -0.89
CA LEU A 151 -3.07 -13.26 -0.14
C LEU A 151 -3.20 -12.20 0.97
N ASN A 152 -2.12 -11.94 1.71
CA ASN A 152 -2.11 -10.95 2.76
C ASN A 152 -2.26 -9.53 2.19
N GLY A 153 -1.62 -9.22 1.05
CA GLY A 153 -1.79 -7.95 0.35
C GLY A 153 -3.22 -7.74 -0.13
N ALA A 154 -3.84 -8.77 -0.73
CA ALA A 154 -5.24 -8.72 -1.15
C ALA A 154 -6.20 -8.53 0.03
N ALA A 155 -5.98 -9.27 1.13
CA ALA A 155 -6.77 -9.10 2.36
C ALA A 155 -6.66 -7.67 2.93
N LEU A 156 -5.46 -7.08 2.90
CA LEU A 156 -5.24 -5.71 3.37
C LEU A 156 -5.97 -4.68 2.48
N ALA A 157 -5.90 -4.84 1.16
CA ALA A 157 -6.61 -3.98 0.22
C ALA A 157 -8.13 -4.05 0.42
N PHE A 158 -8.69 -5.24 0.62
CA PHE A 158 -10.11 -5.41 0.91
C PHE A 158 -10.50 -4.89 2.30
N ALA A 159 -9.71 -5.12 3.34
CA ALA A 159 -9.99 -4.61 4.68
C ALA A 159 -9.98 -3.06 4.70
N TRP A 160 -9.05 -2.44 3.97
CA TRP A 160 -9.02 -0.99 3.78
C TRP A 160 -10.30 -0.50 3.07
N ALA A 161 -10.72 -1.17 1.99
CA ALA A 161 -11.93 -0.81 1.27
C ALA A 161 -13.19 -1.03 2.12
N ALA A 162 -13.25 -2.12 2.90
CA ALA A 162 -14.32 -2.41 3.83
C ALA A 162 -14.56 -1.24 4.80
N GLN A 163 -13.50 -0.73 5.42
CA GLN A 163 -13.64 0.41 6.33
C GLN A 163 -13.94 1.73 5.61
N ARG A 164 -13.37 1.93 4.42
CA ARG A 164 -13.55 3.18 3.67
C ARG A 164 -14.96 3.35 3.12
N PHE A 165 -15.57 2.26 2.67
CA PHE A 165 -16.84 2.25 1.94
C PHE A 165 -17.96 1.49 2.67
N ASP A 166 -17.71 1.02 3.88
CA ASP A 166 -18.65 0.21 4.68
C ASP A 166 -19.12 -1.07 3.94
N ILE A 167 -18.16 -1.80 3.35
CA ILE A 167 -18.43 -3.02 2.58
C ILE A 167 -18.40 -4.24 3.51
N PRO A 168 -19.50 -5.01 3.61
CA PRO A 168 -19.52 -6.23 4.39
C PRO A 168 -18.57 -7.30 3.82
N THR A 169 -17.83 -8.00 4.69
CA THR A 169 -16.84 -9.03 4.27
C THR A 169 -17.51 -10.23 3.60
N ASP A 170 -18.75 -10.54 3.95
CA ASP A 170 -19.53 -11.64 3.36
C ASP A 170 -19.91 -11.40 1.90
N THR A 171 -19.69 -10.19 1.37
CA THR A 171 -19.84 -9.87 -0.05
C THR A 171 -18.67 -10.32 -0.91
N LEU A 172 -17.59 -10.83 -0.29
CA LEU A 172 -16.39 -11.26 -1.02
C LEU A 172 -16.69 -12.44 -1.94
N ALA A 173 -16.39 -12.26 -3.22
CA ALA A 173 -16.61 -13.25 -4.26
C ALA A 173 -15.48 -13.25 -5.28
N GLY A 174 -15.34 -14.32 -6.05
CA GLY A 174 -14.51 -14.35 -7.24
C GLY A 174 -15.25 -13.79 -8.45
N HIS A 175 -14.55 -13.40 -9.49
CA HIS A 175 -15.18 -12.97 -10.75
C HIS A 175 -16.15 -14.03 -11.31
N ARG A 176 -15.83 -15.31 -11.22
CA ARG A 176 -16.66 -16.42 -11.69
C ARG A 176 -18.00 -16.56 -10.95
N ASP A 177 -18.15 -15.94 -9.78
CA ASP A 177 -19.39 -15.94 -9.05
C ASP A 177 -20.38 -14.89 -9.61
N ALA A 178 -19.85 -13.88 -10.31
CA ALA A 178 -20.64 -12.84 -10.99
C ALA A 178 -20.86 -13.13 -12.47
N SER A 179 -20.00 -13.94 -13.12
CA SER A 179 -20.09 -14.32 -14.53
C SER A 179 -19.71 -15.78 -14.72
N HIS A 180 -20.47 -16.49 -15.55
CA HIS A 180 -20.22 -17.90 -15.86
C HIS A 180 -19.19 -18.11 -16.99
N ASP A 181 -18.78 -17.04 -17.67
CA ASP A 181 -17.92 -17.11 -18.86
C ASP A 181 -16.43 -16.97 -18.52
N THR A 182 -16.05 -17.21 -17.25
CA THR A 182 -14.66 -17.03 -16.81
C THR A 182 -14.24 -18.05 -15.75
N SER A 183 -12.94 -18.44 -15.77
CA SER A 183 -12.31 -19.17 -14.67
C SER A 183 -11.71 -18.23 -13.59
N CYS A 184 -11.74 -16.92 -13.84
CA CYS A 184 -11.19 -15.91 -12.91
C CYS A 184 -11.86 -16.02 -11.53
N PRO A 185 -11.08 -16.01 -10.44
CA PRO A 185 -9.67 -15.64 -10.29
C PRO A 185 -8.68 -16.82 -10.42
N GLY A 186 -9.04 -17.91 -11.06
CA GLY A 186 -8.23 -19.14 -11.17
C GLY A 186 -8.43 -20.07 -9.97
N ALA A 187 -8.28 -21.39 -10.20
CA ALA A 187 -8.64 -22.41 -9.21
C ALA A 187 -7.88 -22.26 -7.88
N ASN A 188 -6.58 -21.96 -7.93
CA ASN A 188 -5.75 -21.84 -6.73
C ASN A 188 -6.17 -20.67 -5.84
N LEU A 189 -6.43 -19.49 -6.43
CA LEU A 189 -6.91 -18.32 -5.67
C LEU A 189 -8.37 -18.50 -5.23
N TYR A 190 -9.21 -19.06 -6.08
CA TYR A 190 -10.61 -19.29 -5.77
C TYR A 190 -10.84 -20.24 -4.59
N ALA A 191 -9.93 -21.20 -4.37
CA ALA A 191 -9.97 -22.05 -3.19
C ALA A 191 -9.90 -21.26 -1.87
N HIS A 192 -9.17 -20.12 -1.83
CA HIS A 192 -9.11 -19.24 -0.67
C HIS A 192 -10.38 -18.39 -0.47
N VAL A 193 -11.16 -18.18 -1.54
CA VAL A 193 -12.48 -17.56 -1.46
C VAL A 193 -13.49 -18.57 -0.88
N THR A 194 -13.60 -19.74 -1.48
CA THR A 194 -14.61 -20.75 -1.12
C THR A 194 -14.37 -21.40 0.23
N SER A 195 -13.11 -21.50 0.68
CA SER A 195 -12.79 -21.97 2.03
C SER A 195 -13.03 -20.93 3.13
N GLY A 196 -13.30 -19.67 2.76
CA GLY A 196 -13.40 -18.56 3.69
C GLY A 196 -12.04 -18.05 4.22
N ASP A 197 -10.90 -18.58 3.74
CA ASP A 197 -9.58 -18.15 4.21
C ASP A 197 -9.35 -16.66 3.97
N LEU A 198 -9.65 -16.17 2.75
CA LEU A 198 -9.47 -14.74 2.42
C LEU A 198 -10.40 -13.84 3.25
N ALA A 199 -11.67 -14.22 3.43
CA ALA A 199 -12.60 -13.48 4.29
C ALA A 199 -12.13 -13.45 5.75
N ASN A 200 -11.67 -14.58 6.29
CA ASN A 200 -11.11 -14.63 7.63
C ASN A 200 -9.85 -13.76 7.82
N ARG A 201 -9.03 -13.58 6.77
CA ARG A 201 -7.88 -12.65 6.81
C ARG A 201 -8.34 -11.20 6.90
N ILE A 202 -9.35 -10.83 6.11
CA ILE A 202 -9.97 -9.50 6.14
C ILE A 202 -10.54 -9.22 7.53
N ASP A 203 -11.36 -10.12 8.06
CA ASP A 203 -12.00 -9.97 9.37
C ASP A 203 -10.97 -9.82 10.50
N ARG A 204 -9.87 -10.59 10.46
CA ARG A 204 -8.77 -10.43 11.43
C ARG A 204 -8.09 -9.06 11.36
N LEU A 205 -7.98 -8.45 10.18
CA LEU A 205 -7.46 -7.09 10.04
C LEU A 205 -8.44 -6.07 10.63
N LEU A 206 -9.72 -6.18 10.29
CA LEU A 206 -10.79 -5.31 10.78
C LEU A 206 -10.93 -5.38 12.31
N ALA A 207 -10.81 -6.58 12.89
CA ALA A 207 -10.88 -6.79 14.34
C ALA A 207 -9.73 -6.14 15.13
N ARG A 208 -8.62 -5.76 14.47
CA ARG A 208 -7.49 -5.06 15.09
C ARG A 208 -7.69 -3.54 15.19
N GLY A 209 -8.75 -3.01 14.58
CA GLY A 209 -9.07 -1.57 14.58
C GLY A 209 -8.88 -0.93 13.22
N THR A 210 -8.33 0.28 13.20
CA THR A 210 -8.13 1.03 11.94
C THR A 210 -7.14 0.34 11.01
N VAL A 211 -7.56 0.10 9.78
CA VAL A 211 -6.73 -0.49 8.73
C VAL A 211 -6.03 0.63 7.96
N GLU A 212 -4.72 0.76 8.19
CA GLU A 212 -3.89 1.75 7.51
C GLU A 212 -3.34 1.17 6.21
N LEU A 213 -3.68 1.81 5.08
CA LEU A 213 -3.09 1.56 3.76
C LEU A 213 -2.85 2.91 3.07
N PRO A 214 -1.83 3.65 3.50
CA PRO A 214 -1.52 4.94 2.90
C PRO A 214 -1.02 4.77 1.46
N THR A 215 -1.45 5.66 0.57
CA THR A 215 -0.86 5.77 -0.76
C THR A 215 0.42 6.60 -0.69
N ILE A 216 1.52 6.05 -1.16
CA ILE A 216 2.81 6.74 -1.25
C ILE A 216 3.14 7.07 -2.70
N CYS A 217 3.71 8.27 -2.91
CA CYS A 217 4.09 8.80 -4.22
C CYS A 217 5.49 9.43 -4.17
N GLY A 218 5.93 9.96 -5.31
CA GLY A 218 7.20 10.67 -5.42
C GLY A 218 8.42 9.74 -5.33
N PRO A 219 9.60 10.27 -4.93
CA PRO A 219 10.85 9.53 -5.01
C PRO A 219 10.88 8.22 -4.24
N GLU A 220 10.23 8.16 -3.08
CA GLU A 220 10.16 6.94 -2.25
C GLU A 220 9.41 5.82 -2.96
N ALA A 221 8.26 6.13 -3.54
CA ALA A 221 7.46 5.15 -4.28
C ALA A 221 8.13 4.73 -5.58
N ALA A 222 8.77 5.66 -6.30
CA ALA A 222 9.54 5.38 -7.51
C ALA A 222 10.74 4.47 -7.21
N GLN A 223 11.43 4.69 -6.08
CA GLN A 223 12.50 3.82 -5.64
C GLN A 223 11.98 2.42 -5.31
N ALA A 224 10.83 2.32 -4.63
CA ALA A 224 10.23 1.02 -4.32
C ALA A 224 9.90 0.22 -5.60
N VAL A 225 9.39 0.87 -6.65
CA VAL A 225 9.15 0.21 -7.95
C VAL A 225 10.47 -0.21 -8.60
N THR A 226 11.50 0.64 -8.57
CA THR A 226 12.84 0.29 -9.07
C THR A 226 13.40 -0.93 -8.33
N ASP A 227 13.23 -0.99 -7.01
CA ASP A 227 13.68 -2.12 -6.19
C ASP A 227 12.91 -3.42 -6.54
N ILE A 228 11.61 -3.32 -6.82
CA ILE A 228 10.81 -4.46 -7.29
C ILE A 228 11.33 -4.94 -8.66
N GLU A 229 11.53 -4.04 -9.62
CA GLU A 229 12.03 -4.37 -10.96
C GLU A 229 13.46 -4.94 -10.94
N ALA A 230 14.23 -4.60 -9.90
CA ALA A 230 15.57 -5.13 -9.65
C ALA A 230 15.59 -6.43 -8.82
N GLY A 231 14.45 -6.93 -8.34
CA GLY A 231 14.35 -8.11 -7.49
C GLY A 231 14.89 -7.91 -6.07
N LEU A 232 14.89 -6.68 -5.58
CA LEU A 232 15.36 -6.30 -4.24
C LEU A 232 14.22 -6.19 -3.22
N ARG A 233 12.98 -6.27 -3.69
CA ARG A 233 11.77 -6.16 -2.88
C ARG A 233 10.69 -7.18 -3.27
#